data_4dbd4ac855555481f888213935047ced
#
_entry.id   4dbd4ac855555481f888213935047ced
#
_cell.length_a   1.000
_cell.length_b   1.000
_cell.length_c   1.000
_cell.angle_alpha   90.00
_cell.angle_beta   90.00
_cell.angle_gamma   90.00
#
_symmetry.space_group_name_H-M   'P 1'
#
loop_
_entity.id
_entity.type
_entity.pdbx_description
1 polymer ?
#
loop_
_entity_poly.entity_id
_entity_poly.type
_entity_poly.pdbx_seq_one_letter_code
_entity_poly.pdbx_strand_id
1 'polypeptide(L)'
;MPTKFNFKLGFITCALSLAGLGASAQEQVVNLYSARHYATDEALYTNFTKTTGIKINRVDADDAGILARLKAEGTASPADVILLVDAARLYKGEVEGLFLPVKSKVLEDAIPAQLRAKPAADGNTSWFGFSTRARVVVYDKLKVNKTDVDTYEKLGDPRNKGKLCIRSGSHPYNLSLFGAVTEHLGEAKAQDWLKGMVANMARDPKGGDTDQIKGVASGECGIAVTNTYYLARILRSNAPEDKAIAEKIAVVFPNQSSWGTHINIAGGAVAKNAKNQANAVKFLEYLASPGAQNYFADGNNEWPVAKGVVVNNPALNAMTADGFKSETIPISVVGANQVKVQQMLDRVGFK
;
A
#
# COMPACT_ATOMS: atom_id res chain seq x y z
N MET A 1 -66.20 -9.56 -81.72
CA MET A 1 -65.80 -8.34 -80.98
C MET A 1 -64.90 -8.79 -79.76
N PRO A 2 -63.61 -8.48 -79.75
CA PRO A 2 -62.74 -8.92 -78.67
C PRO A 2 -62.62 -7.84 -77.65
N THR A 3 -62.81 -8.22 -76.39
CA THR A 3 -62.62 -7.41 -75.21
C THR A 3 -61.11 -7.38 -74.83
N LYS A 4 -60.59 -6.17 -74.74
CA LYS A 4 -59.18 -5.95 -74.27
C LYS A 4 -59.06 -6.05 -72.77
N PHE A 5 -58.19 -6.92 -72.33
CA PHE A 5 -57.75 -7.05 -70.88
C PHE A 5 -56.53 -6.17 -70.71
N ASN A 6 -56.64 -5.16 -69.87
CA ASN A 6 -55.50 -4.30 -69.47
C ASN A 6 -54.85 -4.93 -68.18
N PHE A 7 -53.59 -5.36 -68.28
CA PHE A 7 -52.76 -5.78 -67.18
C PHE A 7 -52.03 -4.56 -66.64
N LYS A 8 -52.35 -4.15 -65.40
CA LYS A 8 -51.56 -3.12 -64.69
C LYS A 8 -50.51 -3.86 -63.89
N LEU A 9 -49.26 -3.63 -64.29
CA LEU A 9 -48.05 -4.09 -63.54
C LEU A 9 -47.84 -3.12 -62.38
N GLY A 10 -48.04 -3.64 -61.10
CA GLY A 10 -47.74 -2.91 -59.88
C GLY A 10 -46.29 -3.12 -59.50
N PHE A 11 -45.49 -2.06 -59.52
CA PHE A 11 -44.15 -2.06 -58.94
C PHE A 11 -44.25 -2.05 -57.40
N ILE A 12 -43.87 -3.16 -56.74
CA ILE A 12 -43.68 -3.21 -55.29
C ILE A 12 -42.26 -2.75 -55.01
N THR A 13 -42.11 -1.51 -54.52
CA THR A 13 -40.84 -0.98 -54.02
C THR A 13 -40.60 -1.53 -52.61
N CYS A 14 -39.73 -2.50 -52.51
CA CYS A 14 -39.28 -3.04 -51.20
C CYS A 14 -38.29 -2.05 -50.60
N ALA A 15 -38.74 -1.22 -49.66
CA ALA A 15 -37.86 -0.36 -48.85
C ALA A 15 -37.16 -1.21 -47.83
N LEU A 16 -35.88 -1.54 -48.06
CA LEU A 16 -34.99 -2.10 -47.02
C LEU A 16 -34.68 -0.98 -46.01
N SER A 17 -35.39 -0.96 -44.90
CA SER A 17 -35.01 -0.20 -43.71
C SER A 17 -33.78 -0.86 -43.07
N LEU A 18 -32.56 -0.32 -43.30
CA LEU A 18 -31.40 -0.58 -42.51
C LEU A 18 -31.68 -0.03 -41.09
N ALA A 19 -32.17 -0.89 -40.21
CA ALA A 19 -32.12 -0.62 -38.80
C ALA A 19 -30.65 -0.71 -38.37
N GLY A 20 -29.95 0.43 -38.32
CA GLY A 20 -28.63 0.56 -37.71
C GLY A 20 -28.77 0.19 -36.24
N LEU A 21 -28.37 -1.04 -35.87
CA LEU A 21 -28.07 -1.40 -34.49
C LEU A 21 -26.90 -0.55 -34.04
N GLY A 22 -27.22 0.64 -33.51
CA GLY A 22 -26.26 1.40 -32.71
C GLY A 22 -25.89 0.54 -31.52
N ALA A 23 -24.80 -0.22 -31.63
CA ALA A 23 -24.18 -0.84 -30.47
C ALA A 23 -23.79 0.31 -29.54
N SER A 24 -24.63 0.58 -28.54
CA SER A 24 -24.25 1.41 -27.40
C SER A 24 -23.01 0.80 -26.83
N ALA A 25 -21.83 1.38 -27.09
CA ALA A 25 -20.60 0.93 -26.49
C ALA A 25 -20.79 1.06 -24.97
N GLN A 26 -20.92 -0.08 -24.30
CA GLN A 26 -21.03 -0.10 -22.84
C GLN A 26 -19.85 0.68 -22.27
N GLU A 27 -20.13 1.67 -21.44
CA GLU A 27 -19.10 2.49 -20.83
C GLU A 27 -18.10 1.61 -20.09
N GLN A 28 -16.82 1.71 -20.47
CA GLN A 28 -15.76 0.93 -19.84
C GLN A 28 -15.44 1.57 -18.49
N VAL A 29 -15.63 0.83 -17.40
CA VAL A 29 -15.44 1.33 -16.04
C VAL A 29 -14.62 0.38 -15.18
N VAL A 30 -13.99 0.93 -14.15
CA VAL A 30 -13.42 0.22 -12.98
C VAL A 30 -14.00 0.87 -11.74
N ASN A 31 -14.67 0.09 -10.89
CA ASN A 31 -15.10 0.52 -9.56
C ASN A 31 -13.99 0.20 -8.57
N LEU A 32 -13.30 1.24 -8.13
CA LEU A 32 -12.12 1.17 -7.28
C LEU A 32 -12.49 1.45 -5.82
N TYR A 33 -12.23 0.49 -4.92
CA TYR A 33 -12.27 0.69 -3.48
C TYR A 33 -10.84 0.88 -2.97
N SER A 34 -10.53 2.07 -2.44
CA SER A 34 -9.15 2.47 -2.14
C SER A 34 -8.97 2.93 -0.70
N ALA A 35 -7.98 2.36 -0.03
CA ALA A 35 -7.47 2.87 1.24
C ALA A 35 -6.25 3.79 1.05
N ARG A 36 -5.87 4.08 -0.18
CA ARG A 36 -4.79 5.03 -0.47
C ARG A 36 -5.30 6.45 -0.22
N HIS A 37 -4.54 7.20 0.57
CA HIS A 37 -4.93 8.52 1.07
C HIS A 37 -4.07 9.68 0.50
N TYR A 38 -3.42 9.43 -0.64
CA TYR A 38 -2.57 10.41 -1.29
C TYR A 38 -3.37 11.24 -2.30
N ALA A 39 -3.48 12.54 -2.10
CA ALA A 39 -4.08 13.44 -3.08
C ALA A 39 -3.37 13.37 -4.45
N THR A 40 -2.09 13.01 -4.43
CA THR A 40 -1.26 12.80 -5.63
C THR A 40 -1.76 11.63 -6.49
N ASP A 41 -2.43 10.61 -5.96
CA ASP A 41 -2.92 9.47 -6.74
C ASP A 41 -3.95 9.86 -7.82
N GLU A 42 -4.55 11.05 -7.77
CA GLU A 42 -5.45 11.55 -8.83
C GLU A 42 -4.80 11.59 -10.22
N ALA A 43 -3.52 11.97 -10.29
CA ALA A 43 -2.80 11.97 -11.55
C ALA A 43 -2.62 10.54 -12.10
N LEU A 44 -2.42 9.57 -11.23
CA LEU A 44 -2.31 8.16 -11.59
C LEU A 44 -3.62 7.65 -12.22
N TYR A 45 -4.75 7.94 -11.59
CA TYR A 45 -6.08 7.54 -12.06
C TYR A 45 -6.47 8.26 -13.35
N THR A 46 -6.20 9.55 -13.43
CA THR A 46 -6.44 10.37 -14.64
C THR A 46 -5.63 9.84 -15.83
N ASN A 47 -4.36 9.50 -15.63
CA ASN A 47 -3.51 8.95 -16.67
C ASN A 47 -4.00 7.58 -17.17
N PHE A 48 -4.47 6.72 -16.27
CA PHE A 48 -5.08 5.46 -16.66
C PHE A 48 -6.29 5.68 -17.56
N THR A 49 -7.22 6.53 -17.15
CA THR A 49 -8.42 6.85 -17.94
C THR A 49 -8.04 7.45 -19.30
N LYS A 50 -7.08 8.39 -19.32
CA LYS A 50 -6.61 9.03 -20.56
C LYS A 50 -6.01 8.03 -21.55
N THR A 51 -5.27 7.04 -21.07
CA THR A 51 -4.56 6.08 -21.92
C THR A 51 -5.41 4.91 -22.36
N THR A 52 -6.44 4.55 -21.59
CA THR A 52 -7.24 3.35 -21.84
C THR A 52 -8.69 3.62 -22.25
N GLY A 53 -9.21 4.84 -22.00
CA GLY A 53 -10.61 5.17 -22.12
C GLY A 53 -11.50 4.59 -21.00
N ILE A 54 -10.92 3.84 -20.03
CA ILE A 54 -11.65 3.22 -18.93
C ILE A 54 -11.79 4.25 -17.80
N LYS A 55 -13.01 4.54 -17.39
CA LYS A 55 -13.30 5.45 -16.27
C LYS A 55 -13.08 4.74 -14.93
N ILE A 56 -12.67 5.50 -13.92
CA ILE A 56 -12.54 5.02 -12.53
C ILE A 56 -13.63 5.67 -11.69
N ASN A 57 -14.48 4.83 -11.10
CA ASN A 57 -15.42 5.21 -10.04
C ASN A 57 -14.80 4.84 -8.71
N ARG A 58 -14.49 5.82 -7.85
CA ARG A 58 -13.72 5.58 -6.62
C ARG A 58 -14.57 5.70 -5.36
N VAL A 59 -14.31 4.80 -4.42
CA VAL A 59 -14.78 4.85 -3.04
C VAL A 59 -13.55 4.80 -2.13
N ASP A 60 -13.40 5.82 -1.31
CA ASP A 60 -12.28 5.93 -0.37
C ASP A 60 -12.74 5.64 1.06
N ALA A 61 -11.97 4.83 1.77
CA ALA A 61 -12.09 4.59 3.22
C ALA A 61 -10.73 4.08 3.74
N ASP A 62 -10.59 3.90 5.04
CA ASP A 62 -9.42 3.20 5.57
C ASP A 62 -9.46 1.69 5.21
N ASP A 63 -8.32 1.00 5.39
CA ASP A 63 -8.20 -0.43 5.03
C ASP A 63 -9.26 -1.31 5.72
N ALA A 64 -9.59 -1.04 6.98
CA ALA A 64 -10.57 -1.80 7.75
C ALA A 64 -11.98 -1.54 7.22
N GLY A 65 -12.30 -0.30 6.90
CA GLY A 65 -13.57 0.12 6.31
C GLY A 65 -13.79 -0.51 4.93
N ILE A 66 -12.77 -0.54 4.08
CA ILE A 66 -12.83 -1.20 2.76
C ILE A 66 -13.15 -2.70 2.92
N LEU A 67 -12.41 -3.42 3.77
CA LEU A 67 -12.65 -4.85 3.98
C LEU A 67 -14.02 -5.13 4.60
N ALA A 68 -14.44 -4.33 5.59
CA ALA A 68 -15.76 -4.45 6.22
C ALA A 68 -16.88 -4.22 5.20
N ARG A 69 -16.75 -3.20 4.35
CA ARG A 69 -17.71 -2.87 3.31
C ARG A 69 -17.85 -4.00 2.30
N LEU A 70 -16.74 -4.56 1.80
CA LEU A 70 -16.76 -5.70 0.88
C LEU A 70 -17.50 -6.90 1.47
N LYS A 71 -17.28 -7.19 2.76
CA LYS A 71 -17.99 -8.28 3.48
C LYS A 71 -19.49 -8.01 3.57
N ALA A 72 -19.88 -6.79 3.92
CA ALA A 72 -21.28 -6.41 4.06
C ALA A 72 -22.04 -6.43 2.72
N GLU A 73 -21.39 -5.99 1.64
CA GLU A 73 -21.96 -5.96 0.29
C GLU A 73 -22.02 -7.38 -0.34
N GLY A 74 -21.09 -8.26 0.01
CA GLY A 74 -21.04 -9.64 -0.48
C GLY A 74 -21.09 -9.73 -2.01
N THR A 75 -22.01 -10.53 -2.55
CA THR A 75 -22.20 -10.72 -3.99
C THR A 75 -22.80 -9.49 -4.69
N ALA A 76 -23.38 -8.55 -3.95
CA ALA A 76 -23.92 -7.31 -4.48
C ALA A 76 -22.86 -6.19 -4.60
N SER A 77 -21.63 -6.42 -4.13
CA SER A 77 -20.57 -5.43 -4.21
C SER A 77 -20.32 -4.99 -5.66
N PRO A 78 -20.29 -3.68 -5.92
CA PRO A 78 -19.91 -3.16 -7.23
C PRO A 78 -18.39 -3.12 -7.43
N ALA A 79 -17.58 -3.35 -6.40
CA ALA A 79 -16.13 -3.22 -6.46
C ALA A 79 -15.50 -4.16 -7.49
N ASP A 80 -14.60 -3.62 -8.32
CA ASP A 80 -13.79 -4.38 -9.27
C ASP A 80 -12.34 -4.49 -8.79
N VAL A 81 -11.79 -3.41 -8.23
CA VAL A 81 -10.41 -3.36 -7.72
C VAL A 81 -10.40 -2.88 -6.29
N ILE A 82 -9.52 -3.48 -5.49
CA ILE A 82 -9.25 -3.12 -4.11
C ILE A 82 -7.80 -2.65 -4.02
N LEU A 83 -7.55 -1.46 -3.45
CA LEU A 83 -6.21 -0.99 -3.11
C LEU A 83 -6.10 -0.82 -1.59
N LEU A 84 -5.13 -1.49 -0.99
CA LEU A 84 -4.83 -1.45 0.44
C LEU A 84 -3.38 -0.98 0.67
N VAL A 85 -3.14 -0.35 1.82
CA VAL A 85 -1.84 0.28 2.12
C VAL A 85 -1.00 -0.48 3.14
N ASP A 86 -1.38 -1.71 3.45
CA ASP A 86 -0.65 -2.56 4.38
C ASP A 86 -0.74 -4.04 3.97
N ALA A 87 0.41 -4.70 4.01
CA ALA A 87 0.56 -6.10 3.67
C ALA A 87 -0.36 -7.04 4.45
N ALA A 88 -0.52 -6.77 5.74
CA ALA A 88 -1.35 -7.60 6.59
C ALA A 88 -2.85 -7.42 6.30
N ARG A 89 -3.24 -6.25 5.78
CA ARG A 89 -4.61 -6.03 5.29
C ARG A 89 -4.86 -6.79 3.99
N LEU A 90 -3.88 -6.84 3.10
CA LEU A 90 -3.93 -7.69 1.90
C LEU A 90 -4.06 -9.17 2.28
N TYR A 91 -3.22 -9.65 3.21
CA TYR A 91 -3.31 -11.01 3.74
C TYR A 91 -4.68 -11.29 4.37
N LYS A 92 -5.20 -10.37 5.18
CA LYS A 92 -6.54 -10.51 5.77
C LYS A 92 -7.63 -10.64 4.71
N GLY A 93 -7.63 -9.79 3.69
CA GLY A 93 -8.58 -9.86 2.59
C GLY A 93 -8.50 -11.19 1.82
N GLU A 94 -7.28 -11.72 1.63
CA GLU A 94 -7.04 -13.04 1.02
C GLU A 94 -7.65 -14.17 1.87
N VAL A 95 -7.32 -14.24 3.16
CA VAL A 95 -7.82 -15.29 4.08
C VAL A 95 -9.34 -15.24 4.23
N GLU A 96 -9.94 -14.06 4.19
CA GLU A 96 -11.38 -13.86 4.23
C GLU A 96 -12.07 -14.12 2.88
N GLY A 97 -11.31 -14.51 1.84
CA GLY A 97 -11.85 -14.84 0.52
C GLY A 97 -12.47 -13.65 -0.22
N LEU A 98 -12.00 -12.43 0.04
CA LEU A 98 -12.55 -11.20 -0.55
C LEU A 98 -11.96 -10.87 -1.93
N PHE A 99 -10.92 -11.59 -2.35
CA PHE A 99 -10.23 -11.38 -3.62
C PHE A 99 -10.49 -12.49 -4.60
N LEU A 100 -10.49 -12.15 -5.87
CA LEU A 100 -10.48 -13.08 -6.99
C LEU A 100 -9.02 -13.28 -7.42
N PRO A 101 -8.44 -14.48 -7.24
CA PRO A 101 -7.11 -14.77 -7.77
C PRO A 101 -7.10 -14.68 -9.29
N VAL A 102 -6.08 -14.02 -9.85
CA VAL A 102 -5.94 -13.82 -11.28
C VAL A 102 -4.57 -14.25 -11.77
N LYS A 103 -4.48 -14.62 -13.04
CA LYS A 103 -3.23 -14.91 -13.72
C LYS A 103 -2.89 -13.75 -14.66
N SER A 104 -1.76 -13.12 -14.45
CA SER A 104 -1.24 -12.08 -15.34
C SER A 104 0.28 -12.20 -15.44
N LYS A 105 0.74 -12.59 -16.61
CA LYS A 105 2.18 -12.64 -16.89
C LYS A 105 2.84 -11.27 -16.74
N VAL A 106 2.16 -10.18 -17.06
CA VAL A 106 2.64 -8.81 -16.90
C VAL A 106 2.95 -8.51 -15.43
N LEU A 107 2.01 -8.82 -14.53
CA LEU A 107 2.18 -8.60 -13.09
C LEU A 107 3.25 -9.54 -12.49
N GLU A 108 3.27 -10.80 -12.92
CA GLU A 108 4.23 -11.79 -12.43
C GLU A 108 5.67 -11.50 -12.84
N ASP A 109 5.88 -10.99 -14.05
CA ASP A 109 7.20 -10.60 -14.54
C ASP A 109 7.70 -9.30 -13.88
N ALA A 110 6.79 -8.32 -13.69
CA ALA A 110 7.13 -7.02 -13.14
C ALA A 110 7.37 -7.05 -11.63
N ILE A 111 6.53 -7.79 -10.88
CA ILE A 111 6.49 -7.73 -9.41
C ILE A 111 7.24 -8.94 -8.82
N PRO A 112 8.29 -8.72 -7.99
CA PRO A 112 9.01 -9.78 -7.31
C PRO A 112 8.09 -10.70 -6.48
N ALA A 113 8.41 -11.99 -6.45
CA ALA A 113 7.57 -13.01 -5.78
C ALA A 113 7.32 -12.72 -4.29
N GLN A 114 8.29 -12.14 -3.58
CA GLN A 114 8.16 -11.76 -2.16
C GLN A 114 7.21 -10.58 -1.92
N LEU A 115 6.84 -9.83 -2.97
CA LEU A 115 5.95 -8.66 -2.89
C LEU A 115 4.56 -8.92 -3.47
N ARG A 116 4.17 -10.19 -3.59
CA ARG A 116 2.83 -10.61 -4.02
C ARG A 116 2.38 -11.86 -3.25
N ALA A 117 1.10 -12.18 -3.31
CA ALA A 117 0.60 -13.42 -2.74
C ALA A 117 1.29 -14.63 -3.36
N LYS A 118 1.46 -15.69 -2.57
CA LYS A 118 1.92 -16.97 -3.11
C LYS A 118 0.88 -17.49 -4.10
N PRO A 119 1.28 -17.84 -5.33
CA PRO A 119 0.36 -18.41 -6.30
C PRO A 119 -0.31 -19.68 -5.76
N ALA A 120 -1.60 -19.82 -6.04
CA ALA A 120 -2.35 -21.04 -5.79
C ALA A 120 -1.90 -22.19 -6.74
N ALA A 121 -2.43 -23.39 -6.54
CA ALA A 121 -2.05 -24.56 -7.35
C ALA A 121 -2.35 -24.38 -8.85
N ASP A 122 -3.34 -23.57 -9.21
CA ASP A 122 -3.69 -23.20 -10.58
C ASP A 122 -2.82 -22.08 -11.17
N GLY A 123 -1.87 -21.55 -10.38
CA GLY A 123 -0.97 -20.45 -10.76
C GLY A 123 -1.58 -19.07 -10.64
N ASN A 124 -2.80 -18.92 -10.11
CA ASN A 124 -3.43 -17.62 -9.89
C ASN A 124 -2.92 -16.96 -8.61
N THR A 125 -2.83 -15.63 -8.60
CA THR A 125 -2.30 -14.81 -7.50
C THR A 125 -3.40 -13.89 -6.98
N SER A 126 -3.60 -13.85 -5.65
CA SER A 126 -4.72 -13.14 -5.02
C SER A 126 -4.52 -11.63 -4.96
N TRP A 127 -3.26 -11.15 -4.78
CA TRP A 127 -2.93 -9.73 -4.69
C TRP A 127 -1.48 -9.47 -5.10
N PHE A 128 -1.19 -8.22 -5.45
CA PHE A 128 0.11 -7.75 -5.92
C PHE A 128 0.49 -6.46 -5.19
N GLY A 129 1.77 -6.32 -4.80
CA GLY A 129 2.33 -5.08 -4.28
C GLY A 129 2.73 -4.14 -5.42
N PHE A 130 2.52 -2.84 -5.23
CA PHE A 130 2.83 -1.82 -6.25
C PHE A 130 3.84 -0.79 -5.79
N SER A 131 3.99 -0.60 -4.49
CA SER A 131 5.02 0.25 -3.91
C SER A 131 5.47 -0.29 -2.56
N THR A 132 6.69 0.09 -2.14
CA THR A 132 7.24 -0.29 -0.83
C THR A 132 7.65 0.96 -0.04
N ARG A 133 7.68 0.81 1.28
CA ARG A 133 8.25 1.76 2.23
C ARG A 133 8.92 1.00 3.36
N ALA A 134 9.97 1.59 3.93
CA ALA A 134 10.65 1.05 5.09
C ALA A 134 10.13 1.68 6.39
N ARG A 135 10.10 0.91 7.46
CA ARG A 135 9.82 1.38 8.82
C ARG A 135 11.14 1.75 9.48
N VAL A 136 11.47 3.03 9.53
CA VAL A 136 12.77 3.54 9.98
C VAL A 136 12.69 4.18 11.35
N VAL A 137 13.86 4.40 11.96
CA VAL A 137 13.98 5.17 13.19
C VAL A 137 14.55 6.55 12.86
N VAL A 138 13.80 7.59 13.23
CA VAL A 138 14.24 8.99 13.20
C VAL A 138 14.67 9.37 14.61
N TYR A 139 15.78 10.06 14.75
CA TYR A 139 16.32 10.45 16.05
C TYR A 139 16.94 11.85 16.06
N ASP A 140 16.97 12.48 17.24
CA ASP A 140 17.66 13.75 17.45
C ASP A 140 19.19 13.49 17.41
N LYS A 141 19.84 13.95 16.35
CA LYS A 141 21.27 13.68 16.08
C LYS A 141 22.22 14.30 17.09
N LEU A 142 21.76 15.24 17.93
CA LEU A 142 22.55 15.89 18.96
C LEU A 142 22.41 15.21 20.34
N LYS A 143 21.32 14.44 20.55
CA LYS A 143 20.97 13.88 21.86
C LYS A 143 21.00 12.36 21.90
N VAL A 144 20.98 11.68 20.76
CA VAL A 144 20.92 10.23 20.66
C VAL A 144 22.02 9.74 19.73
N ASN A 145 22.78 8.74 20.17
CA ASN A 145 23.77 8.11 19.32
C ASN A 145 23.09 7.14 18.35
N LYS A 146 23.53 7.14 17.07
CA LYS A 146 23.03 6.20 16.06
C LYS A 146 23.06 4.74 16.53
N THR A 147 24.13 4.36 17.23
CA THR A 147 24.32 3.01 17.76
C THR A 147 23.36 2.62 18.88
N ASP A 148 22.62 3.57 19.46
CA ASP A 148 21.58 3.27 20.46
C ASP A 148 20.23 2.93 19.84
N VAL A 149 20.09 3.09 18.50
CA VAL A 149 18.82 2.97 17.77
C VAL A 149 18.94 2.25 16.41
N ASP A 150 20.09 1.61 16.15
CA ASP A 150 20.42 0.97 14.87
C ASP A 150 19.80 -0.43 14.70
N THR A 151 19.07 -0.92 15.72
CA THR A 151 18.23 -2.12 15.62
C THR A 151 16.87 -1.88 16.28
N TYR A 152 15.83 -2.61 15.83
CA TYR A 152 14.51 -2.52 16.47
C TYR A 152 14.55 -3.01 17.92
N GLU A 153 15.37 -4.01 18.21
CA GLU A 153 15.54 -4.57 19.55
C GLU A 153 15.96 -3.48 20.55
N LYS A 154 16.81 -2.55 20.14
CA LYS A 154 17.28 -1.43 20.97
C LYS A 154 16.19 -0.43 21.34
N LEU A 155 15.06 -0.40 20.63
CA LEU A 155 13.94 0.43 21.04
C LEU A 155 13.34 0.02 22.39
N GLY A 156 13.47 -1.26 22.77
CA GLY A 156 13.10 -1.79 24.10
C GLY A 156 14.19 -1.71 25.15
N ASP A 157 15.40 -1.27 24.81
CA ASP A 157 16.54 -1.17 25.75
C ASP A 157 16.33 -0.01 26.74
N PRO A 158 16.58 -0.21 28.07
CA PRO A 158 16.42 0.83 29.10
C PRO A 158 17.23 2.11 28.88
N ARG A 159 18.32 2.10 28.08
CA ARG A 159 19.08 3.31 27.70
C ARG A 159 18.24 4.35 26.95
N ASN A 160 17.14 3.92 26.36
CA ASN A 160 16.20 4.75 25.62
C ASN A 160 14.98 5.19 26.44
N LYS A 161 15.02 5.02 27.78
CA LYS A 161 13.94 5.39 28.69
C LYS A 161 13.55 6.86 28.53
N GLY A 162 12.25 7.11 28.35
CA GLY A 162 11.67 8.45 28.18
C GLY A 162 12.02 9.14 26.86
N LYS A 163 12.50 8.42 25.85
CA LYS A 163 12.91 9.01 24.58
C LYS A 163 12.03 8.64 23.39
N LEU A 164 11.24 7.55 23.49
CA LEU A 164 10.51 7.00 22.34
C LEU A 164 9.17 7.69 22.13
N CYS A 165 8.93 8.18 20.91
CA CYS A 165 7.62 8.54 20.40
C CYS A 165 7.20 7.58 19.29
N ILE A 166 5.98 7.10 19.37
CA ILE A 166 5.41 6.20 18.39
C ILE A 166 3.89 6.43 18.30
N ARG A 167 3.28 6.12 17.17
CA ARG A 167 1.83 6.11 17.03
C ARG A 167 1.23 4.88 17.72
N SER A 168 -0.11 4.78 17.78
CA SER A 168 -0.80 3.65 18.40
C SER A 168 -0.22 2.30 18.00
N GLY A 169 -0.05 1.39 18.98
CA GLY A 169 0.43 0.03 18.78
C GLY A 169 -0.47 -0.78 17.86
N SER A 170 -1.79 -0.58 17.95
CA SER A 170 -2.80 -1.25 17.11
C SER A 170 -2.91 -0.70 15.69
N HIS A 171 -2.16 0.38 15.36
CA HIS A 171 -2.13 0.87 14.00
C HIS A 171 -1.49 -0.16 13.04
N PRO A 172 -2.04 -0.38 11.82
CA PRO A 172 -1.55 -1.40 10.88
C PRO A 172 -0.03 -1.39 10.68
N TYR A 173 0.60 -0.21 10.57
CA TYR A 173 2.06 -0.11 10.36
C TYR A 173 2.88 -0.66 11.53
N ASN A 174 2.40 -0.48 12.76
CA ASN A 174 3.05 -1.02 13.95
C ASN A 174 2.72 -2.50 14.13
N LEU A 175 1.47 -2.92 13.87
CA LEU A 175 1.13 -4.35 13.87
C LEU A 175 1.99 -5.15 12.88
N SER A 176 2.27 -4.59 11.70
CA SER A 176 3.14 -5.23 10.72
C SER A 176 4.60 -5.27 11.19
N LEU A 177 5.16 -4.15 11.67
CA LEU A 177 6.51 -4.15 12.25
C LEU A 177 6.63 -5.13 13.41
N PHE A 178 5.69 -5.10 14.35
CA PHE A 178 5.72 -5.95 15.52
C PHE A 178 5.53 -7.43 15.17
N GLY A 179 4.74 -7.70 14.11
CA GLY A 179 4.61 -9.04 13.52
C GLY A 179 5.94 -9.56 12.97
N ALA A 180 6.69 -8.71 12.27
CA ALA A 180 8.02 -9.06 11.77
C ALA A 180 9.02 -9.28 12.90
N VAL A 181 9.07 -8.38 13.90
CA VAL A 181 9.93 -8.53 15.08
C VAL A 181 9.57 -9.80 15.85
N THR A 182 8.28 -10.14 15.95
CA THR A 182 7.83 -11.38 16.61
C THR A 182 8.34 -12.62 15.88
N GLU A 183 8.37 -12.60 14.56
CA GLU A 183 8.91 -13.72 13.77
C GLU A 183 10.41 -13.90 14.00
N HIS A 184 11.17 -12.82 14.10
CA HIS A 184 12.62 -12.89 14.32
C HIS A 184 13.00 -13.26 15.76
N LEU A 185 12.27 -12.77 16.77
CA LEU A 185 12.61 -12.94 18.18
C LEU A 185 11.91 -14.11 18.87
N GLY A 186 10.78 -14.56 18.32
CA GLY A 186 9.81 -15.42 18.99
C GLY A 186 8.93 -14.64 19.97
N GLU A 187 7.73 -15.18 20.31
CA GLU A 187 6.68 -14.48 21.05
C GLU A 187 7.14 -13.96 22.42
N ALA A 188 7.84 -14.77 23.21
CA ALA A 188 8.25 -14.37 24.56
C ALA A 188 9.18 -13.15 24.54
N LYS A 189 10.24 -13.18 23.72
CA LYS A 189 11.18 -12.06 23.61
C LYS A 189 10.54 -10.82 22.97
N ALA A 190 9.64 -11.02 22.01
CA ALA A 190 8.89 -9.91 21.41
C ALA A 190 7.97 -9.23 22.43
N GLN A 191 7.32 -9.99 23.31
CA GLN A 191 6.52 -9.42 24.40
C GLN A 191 7.37 -8.62 25.40
N ASP A 192 8.55 -9.13 25.79
CA ASP A 192 9.48 -8.40 26.66
C ASP A 192 9.99 -7.12 25.98
N TRP A 193 10.29 -7.18 24.69
CA TRP A 193 10.66 -6.02 23.88
C TRP A 193 9.54 -4.96 23.84
N LEU A 194 8.29 -5.36 23.60
CA LEU A 194 7.13 -4.44 23.62
C LEU A 194 6.95 -3.79 24.99
N LYS A 195 7.15 -4.56 26.09
CA LYS A 195 7.13 -4.02 27.45
C LYS A 195 8.25 -2.98 27.65
N GLY A 196 9.45 -3.25 27.13
CA GLY A 196 10.56 -2.31 27.14
C GLY A 196 10.25 -1.04 26.35
N MET A 197 9.63 -1.16 25.17
CA MET A 197 9.18 0.01 24.39
C MET A 197 8.18 0.86 25.16
N VAL A 198 7.20 0.26 25.83
CA VAL A 198 6.22 0.98 26.67
C VAL A 198 6.96 1.76 27.78
N ALA A 199 7.92 1.14 28.46
CA ALA A 199 8.72 1.79 29.50
C ALA A 199 9.62 2.92 28.97
N ASN A 200 9.96 2.90 27.67
CA ASN A 200 10.82 3.87 27.01
C ASN A 200 10.05 5.04 26.36
N MET A 201 8.72 5.02 26.37
CA MET A 201 7.91 6.09 25.80
C MET A 201 8.15 7.42 26.52
N ALA A 202 8.33 8.49 25.75
CA ALA A 202 8.36 9.87 26.24
C ALA A 202 6.96 10.37 26.60
N ARG A 203 5.95 9.82 25.93
CA ARG A 203 4.53 10.13 26.09
C ARG A 203 3.68 8.97 25.60
N ASP A 204 2.40 8.97 25.96
CA ASP A 204 1.42 8.05 25.38
C ASP A 204 1.40 8.17 23.84
N PRO A 205 1.18 7.04 23.12
CA PRO A 205 1.00 7.05 21.68
C PRO A 205 -0.09 8.01 21.23
N LYS A 206 0.23 8.89 20.29
CA LYS A 206 -0.73 9.86 19.71
C LYS A 206 -0.31 10.29 18.31
N GLY A 207 -1.26 10.69 17.49
CA GLY A 207 -1.03 11.24 16.15
C GLY A 207 -0.46 10.25 15.13
N GLY A 208 -0.06 10.76 13.99
CA GLY A 208 0.54 10.00 12.89
C GLY A 208 2.07 10.07 12.87
N ASP A 209 2.69 9.45 11.86
CA ASP A 209 4.15 9.40 11.74
C ASP A 209 4.79 10.79 11.62
N THR A 210 4.13 11.74 10.95
CA THR A 210 4.60 13.14 10.89
C THR A 210 4.68 13.78 12.27
N ASP A 211 3.70 13.48 13.16
CA ASP A 211 3.69 14.01 14.52
C ASP A 211 4.81 13.43 15.37
N GLN A 212 5.21 12.17 15.10
CA GLN A 212 6.37 11.56 15.76
C GLN A 212 7.67 12.28 15.33
N ILE A 213 7.84 12.55 14.03
CA ILE A 213 9.02 13.28 13.53
C ILE A 213 9.08 14.69 14.13
N LYS A 214 7.94 15.39 14.18
CA LYS A 214 7.84 16.72 14.82
C LYS A 214 8.14 16.65 16.31
N GLY A 215 7.74 15.60 17.01
CA GLY A 215 8.06 15.37 18.40
C GLY A 215 9.58 15.26 18.66
N VAL A 216 10.32 14.60 17.76
CA VAL A 216 11.79 14.55 17.84
C VAL A 216 12.39 15.94 17.61
N ALA A 217 11.96 16.65 16.57
CA ALA A 217 12.50 17.97 16.22
C ALA A 217 12.21 19.04 17.28
N SER A 218 11.07 18.93 18.01
CA SER A 218 10.72 19.83 19.12
C SER A 218 11.44 19.48 20.42
N GLY A 219 12.04 18.29 20.53
CA GLY A 219 12.68 17.79 21.73
C GLY A 219 11.72 17.15 22.74
N GLU A 220 10.43 16.95 22.39
CA GLU A 220 9.48 16.15 23.17
C GLU A 220 9.94 14.67 23.25
N CYS A 221 10.57 14.19 22.18
CA CYS A 221 11.12 12.85 22.07
C CYS A 221 12.59 12.90 21.61
N GLY A 222 13.34 11.86 21.89
CA GLY A 222 14.68 11.66 21.30
C GLY A 222 14.63 10.76 20.07
N ILE A 223 13.62 9.93 19.97
CA ILE A 223 13.51 8.82 19.01
C ILE A 223 12.06 8.72 18.51
N ALA A 224 11.89 8.46 17.22
CA ALA A 224 10.58 8.15 16.64
C ALA A 224 10.66 6.99 15.63
N VAL A 225 9.60 6.19 15.56
CA VAL A 225 9.42 5.16 14.52
C VAL A 225 8.45 5.68 13.47
N THR A 226 8.87 5.69 12.20
CA THR A 226 8.09 6.27 11.10
C THR A 226 8.31 5.52 9.79
N ASN A 227 7.37 5.66 8.85
CA ASN A 227 7.59 5.23 7.48
C ASN A 227 8.42 6.28 6.70
N THR A 228 9.27 5.80 5.81
CA THR A 228 10.21 6.61 5.03
C THR A 228 9.56 7.72 4.23
N TYR A 229 8.37 7.51 3.67
CA TYR A 229 7.72 8.51 2.83
C TYR A 229 7.26 9.77 3.60
N TYR A 230 7.00 9.68 4.91
CA TYR A 230 6.72 10.86 5.74
C TYR A 230 7.98 11.72 5.92
N LEU A 231 9.12 11.07 6.18
CA LEU A 231 10.40 11.76 6.25
C LEU A 231 10.78 12.36 4.90
N ALA A 232 10.65 11.61 3.81
CA ALA A 232 10.94 12.08 2.46
C ALA A 232 10.11 13.31 2.09
N ARG A 233 8.84 13.38 2.51
CA ARG A 233 7.99 14.55 2.31
C ARG A 233 8.57 15.79 3.00
N ILE A 234 9.01 15.66 4.24
CA ILE A 234 9.66 16.74 4.99
C ILE A 234 10.96 17.18 4.30
N LEU A 235 11.81 16.23 3.90
CA LEU A 235 13.09 16.51 3.25
C LEU A 235 12.95 17.20 1.88
N ARG A 236 11.83 16.98 1.18
CA ARG A 236 11.51 17.62 -0.11
C ARG A 236 10.78 18.96 0.02
N SER A 237 10.31 19.28 1.21
CA SER A 237 9.55 20.50 1.46
C SER A 237 10.44 21.73 1.41
N ASN A 238 9.90 22.84 0.88
CA ASN A 238 10.53 24.15 0.92
C ASN A 238 10.05 25.00 2.09
N ALA A 239 9.10 24.51 2.89
CA ALA A 239 8.59 25.21 4.05
C ALA A 239 9.70 25.39 5.11
N PRO A 240 9.86 26.60 5.69
CA PRO A 240 10.90 26.87 6.69
C PRO A 240 10.84 25.93 7.91
N GLU A 241 9.64 25.58 8.35
CA GLU A 241 9.41 24.64 9.46
C GLU A 241 9.94 23.23 9.15
N ASP A 242 9.74 22.73 7.93
CA ASP A 242 10.23 21.40 7.54
C ASP A 242 11.75 21.37 7.39
N LYS A 243 12.35 22.46 6.90
CA LYS A 243 13.81 22.62 6.86
C LYS A 243 14.41 22.60 8.27
N ALA A 244 13.80 23.34 9.20
CA ALA A 244 14.23 23.34 10.60
C ALA A 244 14.11 21.96 11.27
N ILE A 245 13.10 21.15 10.89
CA ILE A 245 12.97 19.75 11.32
C ILE A 245 14.14 18.94 10.76
N ALA A 246 14.37 19.01 9.44
CA ALA A 246 15.42 18.24 8.76
C ALA A 246 16.83 18.50 9.32
N GLU A 247 17.10 19.73 9.77
CA GLU A 247 18.39 20.12 10.39
C GLU A 247 18.65 19.43 11.73
N LYS A 248 17.61 19.05 12.47
CA LYS A 248 17.76 18.49 13.83
C LYS A 248 17.80 16.96 13.86
N ILE A 249 17.21 16.31 12.87
CA ILE A 249 17.01 14.87 12.87
C ILE A 249 18.00 14.14 11.99
N ALA A 250 18.16 12.85 12.29
CA ALA A 250 18.79 11.90 11.39
C ALA A 250 17.93 10.62 11.31
N VAL A 251 18.18 9.80 10.31
CA VAL A 251 17.47 8.53 10.09
C VAL A 251 18.44 7.38 10.14
N VAL A 252 17.96 6.27 10.67
CA VAL A 252 18.64 4.98 10.59
C VAL A 252 17.67 3.92 10.06
N PHE A 253 18.17 3.09 9.17
CA PHE A 253 17.52 1.85 8.73
C PHE A 253 17.95 0.75 9.71
N PRO A 254 17.07 0.25 10.59
CA PRO A 254 17.48 -0.69 11.63
C PRO A 254 17.92 -2.04 11.07
N ASN A 255 18.67 -2.81 11.89
CA ASN A 255 19.03 -4.19 11.64
C ASN A 255 19.90 -4.45 10.40
N GLN A 256 20.69 -3.47 9.92
CA GLN A 256 21.51 -3.64 8.73
C GLN A 256 22.60 -4.72 8.87
N SER A 257 23.10 -4.96 10.06
CA SER A 257 24.06 -6.02 10.38
C SER A 257 23.40 -7.37 10.71
N SER A 258 22.06 -7.43 10.78
CA SER A 258 21.32 -8.64 11.12
C SER A 258 20.28 -8.99 10.05
N TRP A 259 19.00 -9.05 10.38
CA TRP A 259 17.93 -9.49 9.47
C TRP A 259 17.43 -8.43 8.49
N GLY A 260 17.83 -7.18 8.65
CA GLY A 260 17.44 -6.10 7.73
C GLY A 260 16.29 -5.24 8.24
N THR A 261 16.01 -4.16 7.53
CA THR A 261 14.93 -3.22 7.89
C THR A 261 13.59 -3.76 7.43
N HIS A 262 12.58 -3.68 8.29
CA HIS A 262 11.20 -4.01 7.93
C HIS A 262 10.70 -3.13 6.79
N ILE A 263 10.20 -3.77 5.74
CA ILE A 263 9.51 -3.12 4.63
C ILE A 263 8.05 -3.52 4.61
N ASN A 264 7.20 -2.61 4.15
CA ASN A 264 5.79 -2.87 3.95
C ASN A 264 5.37 -2.41 2.55
N ILE A 265 4.20 -2.81 2.09
CA ILE A 265 3.72 -2.56 0.73
C ILE A 265 2.38 -1.82 0.73
N ALA A 266 2.13 -1.06 -0.34
CA ALA A 266 0.79 -0.82 -0.81
C ALA A 266 0.54 -1.76 -1.99
N GLY A 267 -0.63 -2.38 -2.03
CA GLY A 267 -0.95 -3.38 -3.04
C GLY A 267 -2.41 -3.37 -3.43
N GLY A 268 -2.74 -4.22 -4.39
CA GLY A 268 -4.09 -4.32 -4.90
C GLY A 268 -4.47 -5.72 -5.32
N ALA A 269 -5.78 -5.93 -5.43
CA ALA A 269 -6.41 -7.18 -5.80
C ALA A 269 -7.62 -6.91 -6.69
N VAL A 270 -8.03 -7.92 -7.45
CA VAL A 270 -9.36 -7.95 -8.07
C VAL A 270 -10.38 -8.36 -7.00
N ALA A 271 -11.49 -7.65 -6.88
CA ALA A 271 -12.54 -8.00 -5.93
C ALA A 271 -13.18 -9.35 -6.28
N LYS A 272 -13.56 -10.14 -5.27
CA LYS A 272 -14.13 -11.50 -5.45
C LYS A 272 -15.28 -11.54 -6.44
N ASN A 273 -16.15 -10.55 -6.40
CA ASN A 273 -17.37 -10.48 -7.20
C ASN A 273 -17.31 -9.40 -8.30
N ALA A 274 -16.09 -9.03 -8.73
CA ALA A 274 -15.86 -8.01 -9.75
C ALA A 274 -16.66 -8.31 -11.02
N LYS A 275 -17.40 -7.31 -11.50
CA LYS A 275 -18.18 -7.40 -12.75
C LYS A 275 -17.35 -7.03 -13.97
N ASN A 276 -16.35 -6.16 -13.78
CA ASN A 276 -15.45 -5.67 -14.83
C ASN A 276 -14.05 -6.26 -14.70
N GLN A 277 -13.94 -7.60 -14.56
CA GLN A 277 -12.68 -8.29 -14.26
C GLN A 277 -11.55 -7.96 -15.23
N ALA A 278 -11.82 -7.92 -16.53
CA ALA A 278 -10.80 -7.58 -17.54
C ALA A 278 -10.26 -6.16 -17.36
N ASN A 279 -11.13 -5.19 -17.08
CA ASN A 279 -10.71 -3.81 -16.78
C ASN A 279 -9.95 -3.72 -15.45
N ALA A 280 -10.36 -4.51 -14.44
CA ALA A 280 -9.67 -4.60 -13.16
C ALA A 280 -8.22 -5.10 -13.32
N VAL A 281 -8.03 -6.21 -14.05
CA VAL A 281 -6.68 -6.72 -14.35
C VAL A 281 -5.86 -5.69 -15.11
N LYS A 282 -6.44 -5.04 -16.13
CA LYS A 282 -5.77 -4.00 -16.91
C LYS A 282 -5.35 -2.80 -16.05
N PHE A 283 -6.16 -2.43 -15.05
CA PHE A 283 -5.77 -1.39 -14.10
C PHE A 283 -4.61 -1.83 -13.20
N LEU A 284 -4.62 -3.05 -12.68
CA LEU A 284 -3.49 -3.57 -11.90
C LEU A 284 -2.20 -3.65 -12.74
N GLU A 285 -2.30 -4.08 -14.00
CA GLU A 285 -1.15 -4.09 -14.94
C GLU A 285 -0.62 -2.67 -15.21
N TYR A 286 -1.52 -1.70 -15.34
CA TYR A 286 -1.13 -0.30 -15.46
C TYR A 286 -0.35 0.17 -14.22
N LEU A 287 -0.77 -0.19 -13.00
CA LEU A 287 -0.04 0.16 -11.77
C LEU A 287 1.37 -0.43 -11.73
N ALA A 288 1.62 -1.54 -12.42
CA ALA A 288 2.95 -2.13 -12.57
C ALA A 288 3.76 -1.54 -13.73
N SER A 289 3.18 -0.67 -14.56
CA SER A 289 3.87 -0.04 -15.68
C SER A 289 4.97 0.93 -15.22
N PRO A 290 6.03 1.15 -16.02
CA PRO A 290 7.11 2.08 -15.66
C PRO A 290 6.62 3.49 -15.30
N GLY A 291 5.61 4.01 -16.02
CA GLY A 291 5.05 5.34 -15.75
C GLY A 291 4.37 5.43 -14.39
N ALA A 292 3.53 4.45 -14.04
CA ALA A 292 2.88 4.39 -12.73
C ALA A 292 3.90 4.15 -11.60
N GLN A 293 4.90 3.32 -11.84
CA GLN A 293 5.94 3.00 -10.86
C GLN A 293 6.84 4.21 -10.57
N ASN A 294 7.22 4.99 -11.58
CA ASN A 294 7.92 6.27 -11.37
C ASN A 294 7.06 7.26 -10.58
N TYR A 295 5.76 7.26 -10.82
CA TYR A 295 4.84 8.12 -10.09
C TYR A 295 4.78 7.79 -8.59
N PHE A 296 4.82 6.49 -8.19
CA PHE A 296 4.91 6.12 -6.78
C PHE A 296 6.17 6.70 -6.11
N ALA A 297 7.30 6.70 -6.83
CA ALA A 297 8.53 7.28 -6.31
C ALA A 297 8.46 8.81 -6.21
N ASP A 298 8.07 9.48 -7.27
CA ASP A 298 8.15 10.94 -7.37
C ASP A 298 6.96 11.65 -6.70
N GLY A 299 5.75 11.10 -6.85
CA GLY A 299 4.53 11.67 -6.28
C GLY A 299 4.33 11.31 -4.83
N ASN A 300 4.55 10.05 -4.46
CA ASN A 300 4.20 9.51 -3.14
C ASN A 300 5.40 9.27 -2.22
N ASN A 301 6.63 9.39 -2.72
CA ASN A 301 7.86 9.09 -1.99
C ASN A 301 7.93 7.62 -1.50
N GLU A 302 7.38 6.69 -2.27
CA GLU A 302 7.45 5.25 -2.02
C GLU A 302 8.36 4.61 -3.08
N TRP A 303 9.12 3.57 -2.72
CA TRP A 303 9.92 2.86 -3.71
C TRP A 303 9.04 2.04 -4.64
N PRO A 304 9.30 2.08 -5.95
CA PRO A 304 8.65 1.22 -6.91
C PRO A 304 9.04 -0.25 -6.67
N VAL A 305 8.16 -1.17 -7.05
CA VAL A 305 8.41 -2.61 -6.94
C VAL A 305 8.80 -3.24 -8.27
N ALA A 306 8.40 -2.64 -9.39
CA ALA A 306 8.69 -3.20 -10.71
C ALA A 306 10.18 -3.12 -11.03
N LYS A 307 10.68 -4.22 -11.58
CA LYS A 307 12.10 -4.34 -11.94
C LYS A 307 12.51 -3.30 -12.99
N GLY A 308 13.72 -2.75 -12.84
CA GLY A 308 14.30 -1.83 -13.81
C GLY A 308 13.78 -0.39 -13.75
N VAL A 309 12.91 -0.05 -12.82
CA VAL A 309 12.46 1.33 -12.61
C VAL A 309 13.52 2.12 -11.87
N VAL A 310 13.92 3.26 -12.44
CA VAL A 310 14.90 4.17 -11.82
C VAL A 310 14.17 5.17 -10.93
N VAL A 311 14.59 5.26 -9.67
CA VAL A 311 14.03 6.21 -8.71
C VAL A 311 14.71 7.58 -8.88
N ASN A 312 13.95 8.60 -9.28
CA ASN A 312 14.45 9.98 -9.45
C ASN A 312 14.15 10.89 -8.25
N ASN A 313 13.71 10.32 -7.14
CA ASN A 313 13.37 11.05 -5.92
C ASN A 313 14.62 11.37 -5.09
N PRO A 314 15.04 12.66 -4.98
CA PRO A 314 16.28 13.02 -4.28
C PRO A 314 16.29 12.60 -2.81
N ALA A 315 15.14 12.68 -2.12
CA ALA A 315 15.07 12.34 -0.71
C ALA A 315 15.18 10.82 -0.49
N LEU A 316 14.52 10.01 -1.33
CA LEU A 316 14.68 8.55 -1.28
C LEU A 316 16.12 8.14 -1.59
N ASN A 317 16.73 8.74 -2.63
CA ASN A 317 18.10 8.44 -3.03
C ASN A 317 19.09 8.85 -1.93
N ALA A 318 18.92 10.02 -1.31
CA ALA A 318 19.78 10.46 -0.21
C ALA A 318 19.68 9.56 1.03
N MET A 319 18.47 9.10 1.38
CA MET A 319 18.27 8.19 2.50
C MET A 319 18.92 6.80 2.28
N THR A 320 19.08 6.39 1.03
CA THR A 320 19.58 5.06 0.66
C THR A 320 20.83 5.12 -0.22
N ALA A 321 21.63 6.20 -0.11
CA ALA A 321 22.84 6.37 -0.90
C ALA A 321 23.83 5.20 -0.79
N ASP A 322 23.92 4.61 0.41
CA ASP A 322 24.75 3.44 0.71
C ASP A 322 24.00 2.11 0.50
N GLY A 323 22.78 2.16 -0.07
CA GLY A 323 21.85 1.03 -0.09
C GLY A 323 21.28 0.72 1.29
N PHE A 324 20.36 -0.24 1.38
CA PHE A 324 19.95 -0.84 2.64
C PHE A 324 19.50 -2.30 2.44
N LYS A 325 19.73 -3.10 3.46
CA LYS A 325 19.23 -4.46 3.54
C LYS A 325 17.80 -4.44 4.06
N SER A 326 16.85 -4.89 3.26
CA SER A 326 15.49 -5.16 3.71
C SER A 326 15.38 -6.57 4.30
N GLU A 327 14.43 -6.77 5.21
CA GLU A 327 14.07 -8.11 5.67
C GLU A 327 13.48 -8.95 4.53
N THR A 328 13.49 -10.27 4.71
CA THR A 328 13.02 -11.23 3.70
C THR A 328 11.83 -12.07 4.18
N ILE A 329 11.23 -11.73 5.32
CA ILE A 329 10.04 -12.43 5.82
C ILE A 329 8.90 -12.27 4.80
N PRO A 330 8.25 -13.37 4.42
CA PRO A 330 7.06 -13.29 3.57
C PRO A 330 5.97 -12.44 4.23
N ILE A 331 5.36 -11.57 3.45
CA ILE A 331 4.31 -10.65 3.93
C ILE A 331 3.12 -11.39 4.56
N SER A 332 2.81 -12.59 4.06
CA SER A 332 1.79 -13.46 4.65
C SER A 332 2.08 -13.85 6.10
N VAL A 333 3.36 -14.05 6.44
CA VAL A 333 3.79 -14.35 7.83
C VAL A 333 3.58 -13.14 8.74
N VAL A 334 3.93 -11.94 8.26
CA VAL A 334 3.67 -10.68 8.97
C VAL A 334 2.17 -10.53 9.23
N GLY A 335 1.34 -10.82 8.23
CA GLY A 335 -0.11 -10.79 8.32
C GLY A 335 -0.67 -11.78 9.34
N ALA A 336 -0.18 -13.02 9.32
CA ALA A 336 -0.61 -14.08 10.24
C ALA A 336 -0.30 -13.77 11.71
N ASN A 337 0.77 -13.02 11.98
CA ASN A 337 1.16 -12.66 13.35
C ASN A 337 0.30 -11.54 13.98
N GLN A 338 -0.55 -10.83 13.23
CA GLN A 338 -1.27 -9.65 13.75
C GLN A 338 -2.13 -9.91 14.96
N VAL A 339 -2.88 -11.02 14.98
CA VAL A 339 -3.74 -11.37 16.12
C VAL A 339 -2.89 -11.60 17.39
N LYS A 340 -1.80 -12.35 17.23
CA LYS A 340 -0.83 -12.59 18.31
C LYS A 340 -0.21 -11.28 18.81
N VAL A 341 0.19 -10.40 17.91
CA VAL A 341 0.73 -9.07 18.25
C VAL A 341 -0.29 -8.27 19.03
N GLN A 342 -1.53 -8.19 18.60
CA GLN A 342 -2.57 -7.46 19.32
C GLN A 342 -2.75 -7.99 20.76
N GLN A 343 -2.76 -9.31 20.94
CA GLN A 343 -2.84 -9.91 22.26
C GLN A 343 -1.62 -9.56 23.15
N MET A 344 -0.42 -9.47 22.56
CA MET A 344 0.77 -9.02 23.31
C MET A 344 0.67 -7.55 23.69
N LEU A 345 0.20 -6.67 22.78
CA LEU A 345 -0.01 -5.26 23.08
C LEU A 345 -0.98 -5.06 24.25
N ASP A 346 -2.10 -5.79 24.24
CA ASP A 346 -3.08 -5.76 25.32
C ASP A 346 -2.47 -6.19 26.67
N ARG A 347 -1.66 -7.26 26.67
CA ARG A 347 -0.98 -7.76 27.88
C ARG A 347 0.05 -6.78 28.46
N VAL A 348 0.75 -6.01 27.61
CA VAL A 348 1.77 -5.05 28.07
C VAL A 348 1.24 -3.63 28.23
N GLY A 349 -0.02 -3.38 27.94
CA GLY A 349 -0.64 -2.07 28.03
C GLY A 349 -0.14 -1.07 26.98
N PHE A 350 0.28 -1.55 25.82
CA PHE A 350 0.67 -0.67 24.70
C PHE A 350 -0.58 -0.14 23.99
N LYS A 351 -0.83 1.17 24.12
CA LYS A 351 -2.03 1.85 23.55
C LYS A 351 -1.97 2.04 22.03
#